data_7b33f2f7c37bfd4403cf7c6bc1f980f5
#
_entry.id   7b33f2f7c37bfd4403cf7c6bc1f980f5
#
_cell.length_a   1.000
_cell.length_b   1.000
_cell.length_c   1.000
_cell.angle_alpha   90.00
_cell.angle_beta   90.00
_cell.angle_gamma   90.00
#
_symmetry.space_group_name_H-M   'P 1'
#
loop_
_entity.id
_entity.type
_entity.pdbx_description
1 polymer ?
#
loop_
_entity_poly.entity_id
_entity_poly.type
_entity_poly.pdbx_seq_one_letter_code
_entity_poly.pdbx_strand_id
1 'polypeptide(L)'
;FKGITVKDLLELACGRQLNTEGMCECLSSVGLCARNYIDRAVDGTLSGGELKRIELAMAIAKGGEVFLLDEPEAGIDLWSFEDLVKVFQKLHDKTVIIVSHQQRILETADQIVLFDHDKVITAGRKEEMFAALTSSAPLCWRSVKEG
;
A
#
# COMPACT_ATOMS: atom_id res chain seq x y z
N PHE A 1 -0.29 -8.16 21.79
CA PHE A 1 -1.36 -7.28 22.28
C PHE A 1 -2.55 -8.12 22.71
N LYS A 2 -2.66 -8.51 23.98
CA LYS A 2 -3.85 -9.21 24.45
C LYS A 2 -4.97 -8.19 24.69
N GLY A 3 -6.10 -8.36 23.98
CA GLY A 3 -7.33 -7.61 24.20
C GLY A 3 -7.49 -6.31 23.43
N ILE A 4 -6.57 -5.96 22.49
CA ILE A 4 -6.75 -4.81 21.60
C ILE A 4 -7.58 -5.26 20.39
N THR A 5 -8.63 -4.52 20.09
CA THR A 5 -9.48 -4.76 18.92
C THR A 5 -9.05 -3.91 17.72
N VAL A 6 -9.56 -4.26 16.55
CA VAL A 6 -9.37 -3.43 15.34
C VAL A 6 -9.92 -2.02 15.55
N LYS A 7 -11.05 -1.90 16.28
CA LYS A 7 -11.59 -0.60 16.69
C LYS A 7 -10.57 0.22 17.47
N ASP A 8 -9.96 -0.37 18.50
CA ASP A 8 -8.98 0.33 19.34
C ASP A 8 -7.78 0.83 18.52
N LEU A 9 -7.32 0.04 17.54
CA LEU A 9 -6.23 0.44 16.65
C LEU A 9 -6.62 1.62 15.76
N LEU A 10 -7.82 1.60 15.18
CA LEU A 10 -8.28 2.70 14.32
C LEU A 10 -8.46 3.99 15.12
N GLU A 11 -9.05 3.91 16.33
CA GLU A 11 -9.21 5.06 17.23
C GLU A 11 -7.86 5.63 17.67
N LEU A 12 -6.90 4.75 17.98
CA LEU A 12 -5.53 5.15 18.28
C LEU A 12 -4.86 5.87 17.12
N ALA A 13 -5.02 5.37 15.90
CA ALA A 13 -4.46 5.97 14.69
C ALA A 13 -5.07 7.36 14.42
N CYS A 14 -6.38 7.50 14.59
CA CYS A 14 -7.10 8.77 14.41
C CYS A 14 -6.85 9.77 15.53
N GLY A 15 -6.37 9.33 16.71
CA GLY A 15 -6.28 10.17 17.91
C GLY A 15 -7.64 10.60 18.49
N ARG A 16 -8.73 9.96 18.08
CA ARG A 16 -10.11 10.25 18.53
C ARG A 16 -10.99 9.01 18.44
N GLN A 17 -12.08 9.01 19.20
CA GLN A 17 -13.12 8.00 19.03
C GLN A 17 -13.79 8.12 17.66
N LEU A 18 -14.09 6.98 17.07
CA LEU A 18 -14.80 6.87 15.81
C LEU A 18 -16.22 6.38 16.04
N ASN A 19 -17.18 7.02 15.39
CA ASN A 19 -18.54 6.49 15.32
C ASN A 19 -18.61 5.32 14.32
N THR A 20 -19.74 4.64 14.26
CA THR A 20 -19.95 3.48 13.38
C THR A 20 -19.70 3.81 11.91
N GLU A 21 -20.07 5.00 11.46
CA GLU A 21 -19.89 5.45 10.09
C GLU A 21 -18.40 5.60 9.76
N GLY A 22 -17.63 6.32 10.59
CA GLY A 22 -16.18 6.47 10.42
C GLY A 22 -15.44 5.14 10.45
N MET A 23 -15.86 4.18 11.30
CA MET A 23 -15.32 2.81 11.29
C MET A 23 -15.60 2.10 9.96
N CYS A 24 -16.83 2.24 9.45
CA CYS A 24 -17.21 1.67 8.16
C CYS A 24 -16.40 2.27 7.02
N GLU A 25 -16.22 3.58 7.00
CA GLU A 25 -15.41 4.26 5.99
C GLU A 25 -13.96 3.77 5.99
N CYS A 26 -13.33 3.74 7.16
CA CYS A 26 -11.95 3.27 7.30
C CYS A 26 -11.76 1.84 6.79
N LEU A 27 -12.60 0.89 7.23
CA LEU A 27 -12.46 -0.52 6.87
C LEU A 27 -12.91 -0.81 5.43
N SER A 28 -13.99 -0.18 4.96
CA SER A 28 -14.44 -0.36 3.58
C SER A 28 -13.47 0.21 2.56
N SER A 29 -12.69 1.24 2.93
CA SER A 29 -11.65 1.79 2.05
C SER A 29 -10.60 0.75 1.66
N VAL A 30 -10.37 -0.24 2.52
CA VAL A 30 -9.42 -1.35 2.32
C VAL A 30 -10.10 -2.69 2.03
N GLY A 31 -11.38 -2.69 1.66
CA GLY A 31 -12.14 -3.89 1.31
C GLY A 31 -12.52 -4.78 2.50
N LEU A 32 -12.54 -4.24 3.73
CA LEU A 32 -12.96 -4.96 4.93
C LEU A 32 -14.35 -4.51 5.38
N CYS A 33 -15.21 -5.47 5.77
CA CYS A 33 -16.53 -5.16 6.31
C CYS A 33 -16.43 -4.84 7.81
N ALA A 34 -16.78 -3.63 8.21
CA ALA A 34 -16.71 -3.20 9.60
C ALA A 34 -17.43 -4.16 10.57
N ARG A 35 -18.62 -4.65 10.20
CA ARG A 35 -19.40 -5.60 11.04
C ARG A 35 -18.63 -6.86 11.42
N ASN A 36 -17.70 -7.28 10.57
CA ASN A 36 -16.95 -8.52 10.76
C ASN A 36 -15.61 -8.30 11.47
N TYR A 37 -15.13 -7.04 11.54
CA TYR A 37 -13.76 -6.77 11.96
C TYR A 37 -13.64 -5.86 13.18
N ILE A 38 -14.55 -4.91 13.41
CA ILE A 38 -14.36 -3.87 14.43
C ILE A 38 -14.10 -4.44 15.84
N ASP A 39 -14.79 -5.51 16.20
CA ASP A 39 -14.69 -6.15 17.53
C ASP A 39 -13.69 -7.32 17.55
N ARG A 40 -13.05 -7.64 16.42
CA ARG A 40 -12.04 -8.71 16.39
C ARG A 40 -10.78 -8.27 17.12
N ALA A 41 -10.28 -9.18 17.94
CA ALA A 41 -8.97 -9.00 18.56
C ALA A 41 -7.86 -9.01 17.50
N VAL A 42 -6.88 -8.15 17.69
CA VAL A 42 -5.67 -8.13 16.87
C VAL A 42 -4.70 -9.16 17.42
N ASP A 43 -4.90 -10.38 17.01
CA ASP A 43 -4.14 -11.56 17.45
C ASP A 43 -3.84 -12.50 16.26
N GLY A 44 -3.33 -13.68 16.56
CA GLY A 44 -2.98 -14.69 15.56
C GLY A 44 -4.16 -15.29 14.77
N THR A 45 -5.41 -14.86 15.02
CA THR A 45 -6.59 -15.30 14.25
C THR A 45 -6.81 -14.47 12.98
N LEU A 46 -6.17 -13.30 12.86
CA LEU A 46 -6.16 -12.51 11.65
C LEU A 46 -5.13 -13.08 10.67
N SER A 47 -5.50 -13.24 9.41
CA SER A 47 -4.55 -13.59 8.36
C SER A 47 -3.56 -12.43 8.11
N GLY A 48 -2.40 -12.72 7.53
CA GLY A 48 -1.42 -11.69 7.18
C GLY A 48 -2.00 -10.61 6.28
N GLY A 49 -2.82 -10.99 5.29
CA GLY A 49 -3.50 -10.05 4.40
C GLY A 49 -4.56 -9.20 5.10
N GLU A 50 -5.31 -9.75 6.06
CA GLU A 50 -6.24 -8.97 6.87
C GLU A 50 -5.52 -7.94 7.74
N LEU A 51 -4.44 -8.37 8.40
CA LEU A 51 -3.63 -7.47 9.23
C LEU A 51 -3.03 -6.34 8.40
N LYS A 52 -2.47 -6.64 7.22
CA LYS A 52 -1.90 -5.65 6.32
C LYS A 52 -2.92 -4.61 5.86
N ARG A 53 -4.15 -5.05 5.56
CA ARG A 53 -5.25 -4.12 5.21
C ARG A 53 -5.69 -3.27 6.40
N ILE A 54 -5.68 -3.81 7.62
CA ILE A 54 -5.95 -3.03 8.83
C ILE A 54 -4.85 -1.97 9.05
N GLU A 55 -3.58 -2.32 8.87
CA GLU A 55 -2.46 -1.37 8.93
C GLU A 55 -2.64 -0.23 7.92
N LEU A 56 -3.03 -0.56 6.69
CA LEU A 56 -3.31 0.45 5.66
C LEU A 56 -4.52 1.33 6.03
N ALA A 57 -5.59 0.73 6.57
CA ALA A 57 -6.74 1.48 7.06
C ALA A 57 -6.35 2.46 8.18
N MET A 58 -5.47 2.05 9.09
CA MET A 58 -4.93 2.94 10.14
C MET A 58 -4.14 4.10 9.54
N ALA A 59 -3.28 3.85 8.55
CA ALA A 59 -2.52 4.90 7.88
C ALA A 59 -3.45 5.92 7.20
N ILE A 60 -4.47 5.45 6.49
CA ILE A 60 -5.47 6.30 5.83
C ILE A 60 -6.28 7.09 6.86
N ALA A 61 -6.75 6.43 7.93
CA ALA A 61 -7.55 7.02 8.99
C ALA A 61 -6.79 8.11 9.77
N LYS A 62 -5.49 7.92 9.98
CA LYS A 62 -4.60 8.93 10.56
C LYS A 62 -4.56 10.20 9.68
N GLY A 63 -4.74 10.04 8.39
CA GLY A 63 -4.61 11.12 7.43
C GLY A 63 -3.16 11.49 7.17
N GLY A 64 -2.96 12.37 6.22
CA GLY A 64 -1.64 12.84 5.83
C GLY A 64 -1.61 13.23 4.36
N GLU A 65 -0.60 13.99 3.98
CA GLU A 65 -0.35 14.37 2.59
C GLU A 65 0.64 13.43 1.90
N VAL A 66 1.42 12.67 2.70
CA VAL A 66 2.45 11.76 2.20
C VAL A 66 2.29 10.40 2.87
N PHE A 67 2.23 9.34 2.07
CA PHE A 67 2.21 7.94 2.50
C PHE A 67 3.48 7.24 2.02
N LEU A 68 4.15 6.54 2.93
CA LEU A 68 5.29 5.67 2.64
C LEU A 68 4.87 4.23 2.90
N LEU A 69 4.86 3.40 1.88
CA LEU A 69 4.39 2.03 1.93
C LEU A 69 5.52 1.09 1.44
N ASP A 70 5.90 0.17 2.28
CA ASP A 70 6.93 -0.82 1.98
C ASP A 70 6.28 -2.19 1.79
N GLU A 71 6.35 -2.71 0.57
CA GLU A 71 5.72 -3.96 0.13
C GLU A 71 4.30 -4.16 0.70
N PRO A 72 3.38 -3.20 0.48
CA PRO A 72 2.04 -3.26 1.09
C PRO A 72 1.22 -4.46 0.64
N GLU A 73 1.62 -5.10 -0.45
CA GLU A 73 1.02 -6.32 -1.01
C GLU A 73 1.57 -7.61 -0.40
N ALA A 74 2.61 -7.56 0.41
CA ALA A 74 3.22 -8.77 0.97
C ALA A 74 2.21 -9.57 1.82
N GLY A 75 2.05 -10.87 1.50
CA GLY A 75 1.13 -11.76 2.20
C GLY A 75 -0.35 -11.56 1.86
N ILE A 76 -0.69 -10.75 0.86
CA ILE A 76 -2.05 -10.55 0.37
C ILE A 76 -2.35 -11.59 -0.73
N ASP A 77 -3.52 -12.23 -0.63
CA ASP A 77 -4.00 -13.14 -1.66
C ASP A 77 -4.42 -12.39 -2.94
N LEU A 78 -4.49 -13.14 -4.04
CA LEU A 78 -4.76 -12.59 -5.36
C LEU A 78 -6.08 -11.78 -5.45
N TRP A 79 -7.12 -12.21 -4.73
CA TRP A 79 -8.42 -11.55 -4.75
C TRP A 79 -8.38 -10.22 -3.98
N SER A 80 -7.74 -10.22 -2.83
CA SER A 80 -7.54 -9.03 -2.00
C SER A 80 -6.59 -8.01 -2.63
N PHE A 81 -5.74 -8.44 -3.55
CA PHE A 81 -4.83 -7.58 -4.29
C PHE A 81 -5.56 -6.54 -5.15
N GLU A 82 -6.65 -6.92 -5.80
CA GLU A 82 -7.46 -6.00 -6.61
C GLU A 82 -8.05 -4.86 -5.76
N ASP A 83 -8.43 -5.16 -4.52
CA ASP A 83 -8.95 -4.16 -3.60
C ASP A 83 -7.84 -3.23 -3.11
N LEU A 84 -6.63 -3.75 -2.90
CA LEU A 84 -5.45 -2.94 -2.57
C LEU A 84 -5.14 -1.93 -3.68
N VAL A 85 -5.15 -2.35 -4.94
CA VAL A 85 -4.94 -1.46 -6.10
C VAL A 85 -5.98 -0.34 -6.12
N LYS A 86 -7.26 -0.66 -5.86
CA LYS A 86 -8.32 0.36 -5.77
C LYS A 86 -8.09 1.36 -4.64
N VAL A 87 -7.49 0.92 -3.53
CA VAL A 87 -7.13 1.83 -2.42
C VAL A 87 -6.12 2.86 -2.91
N PHE A 88 -5.06 2.44 -3.59
CA PHE A 88 -4.05 3.37 -4.10
C PHE A 88 -4.63 4.37 -5.10
N GLN A 89 -5.53 3.91 -5.97
CA GLN A 89 -6.22 4.78 -6.92
C GLN A 89 -7.09 5.86 -6.23
N LYS A 90 -7.62 5.58 -5.04
CA LYS A 90 -8.39 6.57 -4.26
C LYS A 90 -7.51 7.63 -3.57
N LEU A 91 -6.21 7.37 -3.44
CA LEU A 91 -5.24 8.31 -2.84
C LEU A 91 -4.61 9.26 -3.88
N HIS A 92 -5.25 9.45 -5.03
CA HIS A 92 -4.72 10.24 -6.16
C HIS A 92 -4.47 11.73 -5.84
N ASP A 93 -5.09 12.26 -4.77
CA ASP A 93 -4.88 13.62 -4.26
C ASP A 93 -3.74 13.72 -3.24
N LYS A 94 -3.06 12.60 -2.96
CA LYS A 94 -1.98 12.49 -2.00
C LYS A 94 -0.67 12.10 -2.68
N THR A 95 0.44 12.35 -2.00
CA THR A 95 1.73 11.80 -2.40
C THR A 95 1.88 10.39 -1.82
N VAL A 96 1.95 9.39 -2.68
CA VAL A 96 2.12 7.99 -2.25
C VAL A 96 3.43 7.46 -2.81
N ILE A 97 4.33 7.05 -1.93
CA ILE A 97 5.59 6.41 -2.28
C ILE A 97 5.48 4.93 -1.89
N ILE A 98 5.58 4.04 -2.87
CA ILE A 98 5.44 2.61 -2.67
C ILE A 98 6.75 1.93 -3.09
N VAL A 99 7.32 1.14 -2.21
CA VAL A 99 8.36 0.16 -2.56
C VAL A 99 7.66 -1.14 -2.90
N SER A 100 7.80 -1.62 -4.12
CA SER A 100 7.17 -2.86 -4.59
C SER A 100 7.94 -3.44 -5.77
N HIS A 101 7.87 -4.75 -5.92
CA HIS A 101 8.35 -5.48 -7.09
C HIS A 101 7.20 -6.04 -7.95
N GLN A 102 5.96 -5.75 -7.59
CA GLN A 102 4.76 -6.25 -8.27
C GLN A 102 4.38 -5.34 -9.44
N GLN A 103 4.37 -5.90 -10.65
CA GLN A 103 4.02 -5.15 -11.87
C GLN A 103 2.70 -4.40 -11.74
N ARG A 104 1.66 -5.03 -11.18
CA ARG A 104 0.33 -4.42 -11.00
C ARG A 104 0.33 -3.18 -10.11
N ILE A 105 1.23 -3.12 -9.11
CA ILE A 105 1.43 -1.92 -8.29
C ILE A 105 2.13 -0.85 -9.13
N LEU A 106 3.19 -1.22 -9.84
CA LEU A 106 3.92 -0.29 -10.71
C LEU A 106 3.00 0.33 -11.79
N GLU A 107 2.02 -0.41 -12.29
CA GLU A 107 1.03 0.08 -13.26
C GLU A 107 0.13 1.19 -12.70
N THR A 108 -0.01 1.31 -11.38
CA THR A 108 -0.78 2.39 -10.73
C THR A 108 0.04 3.67 -10.53
N ALA A 109 1.36 3.60 -10.65
CA ALA A 109 2.24 4.74 -10.40
C ALA A 109 2.19 5.78 -11.53
N ASP A 110 2.45 7.04 -11.21
CA ASP A 110 2.70 8.10 -12.17
C ASP A 110 4.17 8.11 -12.60
N GLN A 111 5.05 7.81 -11.65
CA GLN A 111 6.49 7.74 -11.83
C GLN A 111 7.06 6.49 -11.18
N ILE A 112 8.10 5.94 -11.78
CA ILE A 112 8.83 4.80 -11.26
C ILE A 112 10.29 5.20 -11.07
N VAL A 113 10.84 4.82 -9.91
CA VAL A 113 12.25 4.98 -9.58
C VAL A 113 12.85 3.60 -9.39
N LEU A 114 13.91 3.30 -10.11
CA LEU A 114 14.65 2.04 -9.96
C LEU A 114 15.88 2.24 -9.10
N PHE A 115 16.06 1.34 -8.16
CA PHE A 115 17.23 1.27 -7.30
C PHE A 115 18.01 -0.01 -7.55
N ASP A 116 19.32 0.08 -7.52
CA ASP A 116 20.24 -1.05 -7.47
C ASP A 116 21.40 -0.73 -6.53
N HIS A 117 21.68 -1.60 -5.58
CA HIS A 117 22.75 -1.43 -4.60
C HIS A 117 22.81 -0.02 -3.98
N ASP A 118 21.68 0.44 -3.42
CA ASP A 118 21.54 1.74 -2.75
C ASP A 118 21.75 2.98 -3.64
N LYS A 119 21.71 2.80 -4.95
CA LYS A 119 21.79 3.89 -5.92
C LYS A 119 20.55 3.95 -6.79
N VAL A 120 20.11 5.16 -7.07
CA VAL A 120 19.10 5.38 -8.12
C VAL A 120 19.75 5.08 -9.46
N ILE A 121 19.19 4.10 -10.18
CA ILE A 121 19.65 3.76 -11.54
C ILE A 121 18.99 4.68 -12.54
N THR A 122 17.67 4.82 -12.44
CA THR A 122 16.89 5.65 -13.33
C THR A 122 15.55 5.98 -12.69
N ALA A 123 14.96 7.08 -13.12
CA ALA A 123 13.63 7.50 -12.75
C ALA A 123 12.93 8.11 -13.97
N GLY A 124 11.64 7.89 -14.11
CA GLY A 124 10.87 8.41 -15.22
C GLY A 124 9.38 8.14 -15.08
N ARG A 125 8.63 8.59 -16.07
CA ARG A 125 7.20 8.26 -16.16
C ARG A 125 7.03 6.77 -16.36
N LYS A 126 5.93 6.22 -15.84
CA LYS A 126 5.69 4.77 -15.89
C LYS A 126 5.76 4.22 -17.33
N GLU A 127 5.21 4.93 -18.31
CA GLU A 127 5.18 4.50 -19.71
C GLU A 127 6.61 4.28 -20.28
N GLU A 128 7.51 5.21 -19.99
CA GLU A 128 8.91 5.15 -20.39
C GLU A 128 9.64 4.01 -19.70
N MET A 129 9.38 3.87 -18.39
CA MET A 129 10.00 2.85 -17.55
C MET A 129 9.53 1.44 -17.91
N PHE A 130 8.23 1.24 -18.19
CA PHE A 130 7.71 -0.06 -18.65
C PHE A 130 8.26 -0.44 -20.02
N ALA A 131 8.36 0.51 -20.95
CA ALA A 131 8.98 0.26 -22.24
C ALA A 131 10.45 -0.20 -22.09
N ALA A 132 11.18 0.40 -21.16
CA ALA A 132 12.55 -0.01 -20.84
C ALA A 132 12.64 -1.39 -20.17
N LEU A 133 11.70 -1.71 -19.26
CA LEU A 133 11.67 -2.98 -18.53
C LEU A 133 11.19 -4.15 -19.39
N THR A 134 10.29 -3.91 -20.35
CA THR A 134 9.69 -4.95 -21.21
C THR A 134 10.43 -5.13 -22.52
N SER A 135 11.26 -4.16 -22.94
CA SER A 135 12.14 -4.37 -24.07
C SER A 135 13.13 -5.47 -23.74
N SER A 136 13.11 -6.56 -24.53
CA SER A 136 13.99 -7.73 -24.40
C SER A 136 15.48 -7.45 -24.73
N ALA A 137 15.88 -6.21 -24.80
CA ALA A 137 17.29 -5.84 -24.71
C ALA A 137 17.77 -6.19 -23.30
N PRO A 138 18.87 -6.94 -23.12
CA PRO A 138 19.46 -7.12 -21.81
C PRO A 138 19.63 -5.71 -21.26
N LEU A 139 18.97 -5.43 -20.14
CA LEU A 139 19.08 -4.17 -19.44
C LEU A 139 20.57 -3.98 -19.10
N CYS A 140 21.29 -3.39 -20.03
CA CYS A 140 22.66 -2.95 -19.84
C CYS A 140 22.61 -1.69 -18.97
N TRP A 141 22.09 -1.85 -17.74
CA TRP A 141 22.12 -0.83 -16.67
C TRP A 141 23.54 -0.35 -16.39
N ARG A 142 24.52 -1.09 -16.91
CA ARG A 142 25.95 -0.80 -16.74
C ARG A 142 26.46 0.29 -17.68
N SER A 143 25.68 0.76 -18.64
CA SER A 143 26.14 1.73 -19.63
C SER A 143 25.57 3.14 -19.47
N VAL A 144 24.80 3.44 -18.43
CA VAL A 144 24.59 4.83 -17.96
C VAL A 144 25.73 5.17 -17.01
N LYS A 145 26.94 4.92 -17.48
CA LYS A 145 28.15 5.40 -16.85
C LYS A 145 28.68 6.55 -17.68
N GLU A 146 28.90 7.64 -16.97
CA GLU A 146 29.82 8.69 -17.33
C GLU A 146 29.40 9.55 -18.53
N GLY A 147 28.64 10.59 -18.22
CA GLY A 147 28.54 11.83 -18.92
C GLY A 147 28.41 12.93 -17.89
#